data_277f476bc3aceed36bcbaa9f8d2a3831
#
_entry.id   277f476bc3aceed36bcbaa9f8d2a3831
#
_cell.length_a   1.000
_cell.length_b   1.000
_cell.length_c   1.000
_cell.angle_alpha   90.00
_cell.angle_beta   90.00
_cell.angle_gamma   90.00
#
_symmetry.space_group_name_H-M   'P 1'
#
loop_
_entity.id
_entity.type
_entity.pdbx_description
1 polymer ?
#
loop_
_entity_poly.entity_id
_entity_poly.type
_entity_poly.pdbx_seq_one_letter_code
_entity_poly.pdbx_strand_id
1 'polypeptide(L)'
;FEYARVSIPMAILIWVMIYPMMMKVDFRSIKNVGKNPKGLFVTWIVNWLIKPFTMYGMASLFFFVVFKAFITPELATEYLAGAVLLGAAPCTAMVFVWSALTKGDSAYTVVQVATNDLIILVAFVPIVKFLLGVSNVSVPWDTLILSVVLFVVIPLSGGMLTRYFVTQKKGKEYFENTFVKKFDGITTVGLLLTLVLIFAFQGQVILENPLHIVLIAIPLVLQTFLIFSIAYGVCSVSYTHLTLPT
;
A
#
# COMPACT_ATOMS: atom_id res chain seq x y z
N PHE A 1 23.36 10.01 -5.08
CA PHE A 1 22.43 11.00 -5.68
C PHE A 1 21.11 10.98 -4.87
N GLU A 2 21.08 11.76 -3.80
CA GLU A 2 19.89 11.95 -2.98
C GLU A 2 19.45 13.42 -3.06
N TYR A 3 18.16 13.65 -3.24
CA TYR A 3 17.56 14.97 -3.14
C TYR A 3 16.45 14.91 -2.07
N ALA A 4 16.51 15.78 -1.08
CA ALA A 4 15.55 15.82 0.04
C ALA A 4 15.35 14.44 0.74
N ARG A 5 16.43 13.69 0.95
CA ARG A 5 16.44 12.31 1.52
C ARG A 5 15.73 11.25 0.67
N VAL A 6 15.46 11.54 -0.60
CA VAL A 6 14.89 10.57 -1.54
C VAL A 6 15.96 10.14 -2.54
N SER A 7 16.19 8.84 -2.64
CA SER A 7 17.06 8.28 -3.68
C SER A 7 16.41 8.43 -5.05
N ILE A 8 17.02 9.22 -5.93
CA ILE A 8 16.49 9.50 -7.28
C ILE A 8 16.26 8.20 -8.08
N PRO A 9 17.19 7.23 -8.13
CA PRO A 9 16.95 5.97 -8.82
C PRO A 9 15.72 5.21 -8.28
N MET A 10 15.55 5.19 -6.96
CA MET A 10 14.39 4.55 -6.33
C MET A 10 13.08 5.26 -6.71
N ALA A 11 13.08 6.60 -6.68
CA ALA A 11 11.91 7.39 -7.05
C ALA A 11 11.49 7.12 -8.51
N ILE A 12 12.44 7.05 -9.44
CA ILE A 12 12.17 6.75 -10.85
C ILE A 12 11.57 5.35 -11.00
N LEU A 13 12.12 4.33 -10.33
CA LEU A 13 11.58 2.97 -10.40
C LEU A 13 10.19 2.86 -9.80
N ILE A 14 9.96 3.51 -8.67
CA ILE A 14 8.63 3.58 -8.05
C ILE A 14 7.64 4.25 -9.02
N TRP A 15 8.02 5.31 -9.70
CA TRP A 15 7.17 5.95 -10.70
C TRP A 15 6.89 5.06 -11.90
N VAL A 16 7.90 4.38 -12.43
CA VAL A 16 7.74 3.41 -13.52
C VAL A 16 6.78 2.29 -13.13
N MET A 17 6.80 1.87 -11.87
CA MET A 17 5.90 0.84 -11.34
C MET A 17 4.47 1.37 -11.12
N ILE A 18 4.33 2.53 -10.47
CA ILE A 18 3.03 3.05 -10.02
C ILE A 18 2.24 3.66 -11.19
N TYR A 19 2.90 4.38 -12.10
CA TYR A 19 2.23 5.11 -13.17
C TYR A 19 1.31 4.24 -14.04
N PRO A 20 1.71 3.05 -14.52
CA PRO A 20 0.83 2.17 -15.27
C PRO A 20 -0.39 1.68 -14.46
N MET A 21 -0.22 1.52 -13.16
CA MET A 21 -1.32 1.14 -12.26
C MET A 21 -2.32 2.28 -12.10
N MET A 22 -1.84 3.52 -11.95
CA MET A 22 -2.69 4.71 -11.85
C MET A 22 -3.48 4.98 -13.12
N MET A 23 -2.98 4.60 -14.30
CA MET A 23 -3.74 4.65 -15.55
C MET A 23 -4.95 3.72 -15.57
N LYS A 24 -4.90 2.59 -14.81
CA LYS A 24 -6.03 1.63 -14.73
C LYS A 24 -7.19 2.16 -13.90
N VAL A 25 -6.98 3.16 -13.06
CA VAL A 25 -8.00 3.73 -12.19
C VAL A 25 -9.09 4.39 -13.02
N ASP A 26 -10.33 3.91 -12.91
CA ASP A 26 -11.52 4.45 -13.57
C ASP A 26 -12.53 4.99 -12.54
N PHE A 27 -12.46 6.28 -12.29
CA PHE A 27 -13.38 6.93 -11.34
C PHE A 27 -14.86 6.89 -11.77
N ARG A 28 -15.14 6.66 -13.07
CA ARG A 28 -16.51 6.50 -13.56
C ARG A 28 -17.11 5.17 -13.12
N SER A 29 -16.28 4.14 -13.01
CA SER A 29 -16.68 2.82 -12.53
C SER A 29 -17.10 2.82 -11.06
N ILE A 30 -16.61 3.78 -10.25
CA ILE A 30 -17.00 3.95 -8.84
C ILE A 30 -18.53 4.17 -8.72
N LYS A 31 -19.14 4.89 -9.66
CA LYS A 31 -20.60 5.08 -9.68
C LYS A 31 -21.38 3.78 -9.89
N ASN A 32 -20.81 2.82 -10.61
CA ASN A 32 -21.48 1.56 -10.93
C ASN A 32 -21.41 0.53 -9.80
N VAL A 33 -20.39 0.62 -8.93
CA VAL A 33 -20.21 -0.28 -7.76
C VAL A 33 -21.18 0.09 -6.62
N GLY A 34 -21.85 1.24 -6.69
CA GLY A 34 -22.90 1.63 -5.74
C GLY A 34 -24.05 0.61 -5.57
N LYS A 35 -24.14 -0.42 -6.43
CA LYS A 35 -25.12 -1.50 -6.31
C LYS A 35 -24.77 -2.51 -5.20
N ASN A 36 -23.51 -2.64 -4.79
CA ASN A 36 -23.11 -3.50 -3.68
C ASN A 36 -21.96 -2.88 -2.86
N PRO A 37 -22.23 -1.83 -2.06
CA PRO A 37 -21.20 -1.07 -1.36
C PRO A 37 -20.62 -1.81 -0.14
N LYS A 38 -21.22 -2.92 0.32
CA LYS A 38 -20.83 -3.62 1.54
C LYS A 38 -19.33 -3.98 1.56
N GLY A 39 -18.81 -4.58 0.50
CA GLY A 39 -17.40 -4.96 0.41
C GLY A 39 -16.45 -3.75 0.40
N LEU A 40 -16.86 -2.60 -0.18
CA LEU A 40 -16.09 -1.36 -0.11
C LEU A 40 -15.96 -0.88 1.34
N PHE A 41 -17.09 -0.82 2.07
CA PHE A 41 -17.09 -0.41 3.46
C PHE A 41 -16.25 -1.35 4.34
N VAL A 42 -16.35 -2.66 4.15
CA VAL A 42 -15.52 -3.62 4.87
C VAL A 42 -14.03 -3.35 4.62
N THR A 43 -13.65 -3.18 3.36
CA THR A 43 -12.25 -2.89 3.01
C THR A 43 -11.77 -1.56 3.60
N TRP A 44 -12.59 -0.51 3.56
CA TRP A 44 -12.22 0.79 4.14
C TRP A 44 -12.06 0.73 5.65
N ILE A 45 -13.00 0.08 6.35
CA ILE A 45 -12.90 -0.10 7.80
C ILE A 45 -11.66 -0.91 8.16
N VAL A 46 -11.43 -2.03 7.48
CA VAL A 46 -10.26 -2.88 7.75
C VAL A 46 -8.96 -2.15 7.48
N ASN A 47 -8.84 -1.48 6.33
CA ASN A 47 -7.59 -0.83 5.92
C ASN A 47 -7.28 0.46 6.70
N TRP A 48 -8.27 1.23 7.05
CA TRP A 48 -8.07 2.57 7.60
C TRP A 48 -8.37 2.71 9.08
N LEU A 49 -9.25 1.84 9.62
CA LEU A 49 -9.61 1.88 11.03
C LEU A 49 -9.01 0.72 11.82
N ILE A 50 -8.96 -0.49 11.27
CA ILE A 50 -8.48 -1.67 12.02
C ILE A 50 -6.98 -1.85 11.84
N LYS A 51 -6.50 -1.93 10.61
CA LYS A 51 -5.12 -2.28 10.29
C LYS A 51 -4.06 -1.35 10.91
N PRO A 52 -4.16 -0.01 10.83
CA PRO A 52 -3.16 0.88 11.43
C PRO A 52 -3.07 0.74 12.95
N PHE A 53 -4.22 0.65 13.62
CA PHE A 53 -4.29 0.58 15.08
C PHE A 53 -3.84 -0.79 15.62
N THR A 54 -4.23 -1.86 14.96
CA THR A 54 -3.76 -3.21 15.32
C THR A 54 -2.26 -3.36 15.06
N MET A 55 -1.72 -2.75 13.98
CA MET A 55 -0.28 -2.74 13.74
C MET A 55 0.47 -1.97 14.83
N TYR A 56 -0.02 -0.80 15.20
CA TYR A 56 0.54 -0.02 16.30
C TYR A 56 0.54 -0.82 17.62
N GLY A 57 -0.60 -1.42 17.97
CA GLY A 57 -0.73 -2.21 19.21
C GLY A 57 0.19 -3.43 19.20
N MET A 58 0.24 -4.16 18.09
CA MET A 58 1.10 -5.34 17.96
C MET A 58 2.57 -4.97 17.97
N ALA A 59 2.99 -3.96 17.19
CA ALA A 59 4.36 -3.49 17.17
C ALA A 59 4.81 -2.97 18.53
N SER A 60 3.95 -2.20 19.23
CA SER A 60 4.22 -1.73 20.59
C SER A 60 4.40 -2.89 21.57
N LEU A 61 3.53 -3.88 21.53
CA LEU A 61 3.61 -5.06 22.38
C LEU A 61 4.95 -5.81 22.13
N PHE A 62 5.28 -6.07 20.89
CA PHE A 62 6.49 -6.83 20.57
C PHE A 62 7.75 -6.04 20.87
N PHE A 63 7.89 -4.79 20.43
CA PHE A 63 9.14 -4.04 20.56
C PHE A 63 9.39 -3.51 21.95
N PHE A 64 8.36 -3.11 22.71
CA PHE A 64 8.56 -2.57 24.05
C PHE A 64 8.41 -3.58 25.20
N VAL A 65 7.73 -4.71 24.94
CA VAL A 65 7.47 -5.72 26.00
C VAL A 65 8.22 -7.02 25.70
N VAL A 66 7.90 -7.68 24.58
CA VAL A 66 8.42 -9.03 24.27
C VAL A 66 9.91 -8.98 23.94
N PHE A 67 10.35 -8.04 23.11
CA PHE A 67 11.74 -7.93 22.64
C PHE A 67 12.59 -6.93 23.41
N LYS A 68 12.07 -6.41 24.52
CA LYS A 68 12.78 -5.42 25.36
C LYS A 68 14.20 -5.84 25.77
N ALA A 69 14.45 -7.15 25.91
CA ALA A 69 15.78 -7.67 26.26
C ALA A 69 16.76 -7.71 25.07
N PHE A 70 16.29 -7.59 23.85
CA PHE A 70 17.07 -7.75 22.62
C PHE A 70 17.33 -6.45 21.86
N ILE A 71 16.55 -5.42 22.14
CA ILE A 71 16.62 -4.13 21.44
C ILE A 71 16.63 -2.97 22.42
N THR A 72 17.33 -1.89 22.05
CA THR A 72 17.34 -0.65 22.85
C THR A 72 16.02 0.10 22.70
N PRO A 73 15.64 0.96 23.66
CA PRO A 73 14.41 1.76 23.55
C PRO A 73 14.38 2.66 22.31
N GLU A 74 15.52 3.16 21.86
CA GLU A 74 15.68 3.98 20.67
C GLU A 74 15.33 3.17 19.42
N LEU A 75 15.93 1.98 19.26
CA LEU A 75 15.63 1.06 18.16
C LEU A 75 14.17 0.57 18.18
N ALA A 76 13.62 0.30 19.37
CA ALA A 76 12.22 -0.06 19.50
C ALA A 76 11.30 1.03 18.95
N THR A 77 11.62 2.30 19.20
CA THR A 77 10.88 3.45 18.70
C THR A 77 10.99 3.61 17.19
N GLU A 78 12.18 3.41 16.63
CA GLU A 78 12.40 3.44 15.17
C GLU A 78 11.65 2.30 14.46
N TYR A 79 11.67 1.09 15.03
CA TYR A 79 10.97 -0.06 14.47
C TYR A 79 9.45 0.11 14.56
N LEU A 80 8.96 0.68 15.66
CA LEU A 80 7.55 1.05 15.79
C LEU A 80 7.15 2.04 14.69
N ALA A 81 7.96 3.07 14.46
CA ALA A 81 7.69 4.05 13.41
C ALA A 81 7.63 3.40 12.02
N GLY A 82 8.59 2.55 11.69
CA GLY A 82 8.59 1.80 10.43
C GLY A 82 7.38 0.88 10.29
N ALA A 83 7.01 0.15 11.35
CA ALA A 83 5.86 -0.73 11.36
C ALA A 83 4.53 0.04 11.19
N VAL A 84 4.39 1.19 11.84
CA VAL A 84 3.20 2.06 11.70
C VAL A 84 3.09 2.61 10.30
N LEU A 85 4.18 3.10 9.71
CA LEU A 85 4.20 3.59 8.33
C LEU A 85 3.76 2.49 7.35
N LEU A 86 4.27 1.28 7.52
CA LEU A 86 3.88 0.12 6.70
C LEU A 86 2.42 -0.29 6.95
N GLY A 87 1.98 -0.27 8.21
CA GLY A 87 0.62 -0.63 8.60
C GLY A 87 -0.44 0.39 8.19
N ALA A 88 -0.10 1.67 8.11
CA ALA A 88 -1.04 2.74 7.79
C ALA A 88 -1.38 2.83 6.29
N ALA A 89 -0.53 2.31 5.41
CA ALA A 89 -0.78 2.36 3.97
C ALA A 89 -1.38 1.05 3.45
N PRO A 90 -2.45 1.07 2.63
CA PRO A 90 -2.89 -0.10 1.89
C PRO A 90 -1.90 -0.41 0.76
N CYS A 91 -1.62 -1.70 0.51
CA CYS A 91 -0.81 -2.12 -0.62
C CYS A 91 -1.69 -2.22 -1.87
N THR A 92 -1.44 -1.40 -2.87
CA THR A 92 -2.20 -1.41 -4.13
C THR A 92 -1.51 -2.21 -5.25
N ALA A 93 -0.19 -2.39 -5.17
CA ALA A 93 0.60 -3.03 -6.22
C ALA A 93 0.26 -4.50 -6.45
N MET A 94 0.12 -5.28 -5.39
CA MET A 94 -0.10 -6.73 -5.48
C MET A 94 -1.59 -7.13 -5.51
N VAL A 95 -2.51 -6.21 -5.24
CA VAL A 95 -3.96 -6.49 -5.16
C VAL A 95 -4.48 -7.05 -6.48
N PHE A 96 -4.05 -6.51 -7.62
CA PHE A 96 -4.47 -7.01 -8.94
C PHE A 96 -3.96 -8.42 -9.20
N VAL A 97 -2.74 -8.75 -8.75
CA VAL A 97 -2.17 -10.09 -8.89
C VAL A 97 -2.96 -11.09 -8.05
N TRP A 98 -3.23 -10.75 -6.80
CA TRP A 98 -4.05 -11.60 -5.92
C TRP A 98 -5.47 -11.78 -6.44
N SER A 99 -6.11 -10.70 -6.90
CA SER A 99 -7.43 -10.78 -7.52
C SER A 99 -7.45 -11.71 -8.73
N ALA A 100 -6.45 -11.64 -9.59
CA ALA A 100 -6.35 -12.54 -10.74
C ALA A 100 -6.12 -14.00 -10.33
N LEU A 101 -5.23 -14.26 -9.37
CA LEU A 101 -4.93 -15.61 -8.88
C LEU A 101 -6.13 -16.28 -8.19
N THR A 102 -6.94 -15.50 -7.48
CA THR A 102 -8.15 -15.99 -6.81
C THR A 102 -9.40 -15.94 -7.68
N LYS A 103 -9.26 -15.60 -8.97
CA LYS A 103 -10.37 -15.41 -9.92
C LYS A 103 -11.42 -14.38 -9.41
N GLY A 104 -10.95 -13.36 -8.70
CA GLY A 104 -11.78 -12.28 -8.19
C GLY A 104 -12.29 -11.33 -9.30
N ASP A 105 -13.31 -10.54 -8.96
CA ASP A 105 -13.85 -9.52 -9.88
C ASP A 105 -12.83 -8.39 -10.09
N SER A 106 -12.24 -8.37 -11.29
CA SER A 106 -11.24 -7.36 -11.66
C SER A 106 -11.80 -5.95 -11.70
N ALA A 107 -13.06 -5.77 -12.08
CA ALA A 107 -13.71 -4.45 -12.12
C ALA A 107 -13.92 -3.91 -10.71
N TYR A 108 -14.36 -4.76 -9.80
CA TYR A 108 -14.49 -4.44 -8.37
C TYR A 108 -13.14 -4.14 -7.74
N THR A 109 -12.11 -4.90 -8.07
CA THR A 109 -10.72 -4.69 -7.60
C THR A 109 -10.20 -3.31 -8.00
N VAL A 110 -10.42 -2.88 -9.25
CA VAL A 110 -10.03 -1.53 -9.71
C VAL A 110 -10.70 -0.44 -8.87
N VAL A 111 -11.97 -0.60 -8.54
CA VAL A 111 -12.70 0.37 -7.72
C VAL A 111 -12.19 0.38 -6.28
N GLN A 112 -11.89 -0.77 -5.72
CA GLN A 112 -11.29 -0.89 -4.39
C GLN A 112 -9.95 -0.16 -4.32
N VAL A 113 -9.07 -0.38 -5.29
CA VAL A 113 -7.78 0.31 -5.39
C VAL A 113 -7.98 1.81 -5.52
N ALA A 114 -8.80 2.24 -6.49
CA ALA A 114 -9.04 3.66 -6.75
C ALA A 114 -9.57 4.41 -5.52
N THR A 115 -10.51 3.80 -4.79
CA THR A 115 -11.06 4.43 -3.58
C THR A 115 -10.05 4.47 -2.44
N ASN A 116 -9.24 3.43 -2.26
CA ASN A 116 -8.16 3.44 -1.26
C ASN A 116 -7.09 4.48 -1.60
N ASP A 117 -6.73 4.65 -2.88
CA ASP A 117 -5.78 5.69 -3.32
C ASP A 117 -6.31 7.12 -3.10
N LEU A 118 -7.63 7.32 -3.18
CA LEU A 118 -8.24 8.60 -2.80
C LEU A 118 -8.22 8.82 -1.29
N ILE A 119 -8.51 7.79 -0.51
CA ILE A 119 -8.52 7.89 0.95
C ILE A 119 -7.10 8.14 1.47
N ILE A 120 -6.06 7.55 0.86
CA ILE A 120 -4.66 7.75 1.28
C ILE A 120 -4.26 9.23 1.25
N LEU A 121 -4.78 10.00 0.28
CA LEU A 121 -4.50 11.43 0.16
C LEU A 121 -4.91 12.24 1.40
N VAL A 122 -5.96 11.80 2.08
CA VAL A 122 -6.54 12.52 3.23
C VAL A 122 -6.23 11.84 4.54
N ALA A 123 -6.28 10.50 4.60
CA ALA A 123 -6.25 9.74 5.85
C ALA A 123 -4.82 9.33 6.28
N PHE A 124 -3.89 9.09 5.34
CA PHE A 124 -2.57 8.57 5.66
C PHE A 124 -1.79 9.46 6.64
N VAL A 125 -1.64 10.74 6.29
CA VAL A 125 -0.84 11.68 7.09
C VAL A 125 -1.42 11.89 8.50
N PRO A 126 -2.73 12.14 8.68
CA PRO A 126 -3.32 12.26 10.01
C PRO A 126 -3.19 10.98 10.85
N ILE A 127 -3.44 9.80 10.28
CA ILE A 127 -3.35 8.52 10.99
C ILE A 127 -1.92 8.27 11.46
N VAL A 128 -0.93 8.39 10.57
CA VAL A 128 0.48 8.20 10.91
C VAL A 128 0.91 9.16 12.01
N LYS A 129 0.56 10.45 11.87
CA LYS A 129 0.92 11.43 12.89
C LYS A 129 0.25 11.18 14.22
N PHE A 130 -1.01 10.79 14.24
CA PHE A 130 -1.72 10.44 15.46
C PHE A 130 -1.03 9.27 16.16
N LEU A 131 -0.77 8.16 15.45
CA LEU A 131 -0.18 6.96 16.03
C LEU A 131 1.27 7.18 16.49
N LEU A 132 2.08 7.88 15.70
CA LEU A 132 3.47 8.17 16.07
C LEU A 132 3.57 9.27 17.13
N GLY A 133 2.63 10.22 17.14
CA GLY A 133 2.53 11.25 18.17
C GLY A 133 2.26 10.68 19.55
N VAL A 134 1.47 9.63 19.66
CA VAL A 134 1.24 8.90 20.93
C VAL A 134 2.53 8.29 21.47
N SER A 135 3.48 7.92 20.60
CA SER A 135 4.78 7.32 20.96
C SER A 135 5.92 8.34 21.07
N ASN A 136 5.62 9.64 21.08
CA ASN A 136 6.62 10.73 21.08
C ASN A 136 7.60 10.68 19.89
N VAL A 137 7.23 10.03 18.79
CA VAL A 137 8.01 10.00 17.56
C VAL A 137 7.69 11.24 16.73
N SER A 138 8.68 12.12 16.56
CA SER A 138 8.53 13.29 15.70
C SER A 138 8.71 12.90 14.24
N VAL A 139 7.62 12.87 13.49
CA VAL A 139 7.69 12.73 12.04
C VAL A 139 7.39 14.08 11.39
N PRO A 140 8.30 14.61 10.55
CA PRO A 140 8.08 15.90 9.89
C PRO A 140 6.87 15.83 8.96
N TRP A 141 5.92 16.75 9.13
CA TRP A 141 4.76 16.85 8.24
C TRP A 141 5.14 17.01 6.78
N ASP A 142 6.16 17.81 6.54
CA ASP A 142 6.64 18.13 5.19
C ASP A 142 7.07 16.86 4.44
N THR A 143 7.75 15.95 5.13
CA THR A 143 8.19 14.67 4.53
C THR A 143 7.01 13.76 4.19
N LEU A 144 6.01 13.67 5.08
CA LEU A 144 4.81 12.85 4.83
C LEU A 144 3.98 13.43 3.67
N ILE A 145 3.72 14.73 3.68
CA ILE A 145 2.96 15.41 2.62
C ILE A 145 3.71 15.32 1.29
N LEU A 146 5.02 15.58 1.30
CA LEU A 146 5.83 15.50 0.10
C LEU A 146 5.81 14.09 -0.49
N SER A 147 5.90 13.05 0.33
CA SER A 147 5.82 11.65 -0.11
C SER A 147 4.48 11.35 -0.77
N VAL A 148 3.36 11.79 -0.18
CA VAL A 148 2.03 11.60 -0.76
C VAL A 148 1.92 12.36 -2.10
N VAL A 149 2.39 13.60 -2.16
CA VAL A 149 2.37 14.39 -3.40
C VAL A 149 3.20 13.72 -4.50
N LEU A 150 4.44 13.36 -4.20
CA LEU A 150 5.37 12.79 -5.18
C LEU A 150 4.94 11.40 -5.67
N PHE A 151 4.49 10.53 -4.76
CA PHE A 151 4.27 9.11 -5.09
C PHE A 151 2.80 8.74 -5.29
N VAL A 152 1.86 9.63 -4.97
CA VAL A 152 0.43 9.37 -5.18
C VAL A 152 -0.20 10.44 -6.07
N VAL A 153 -0.15 11.73 -5.69
CA VAL A 153 -0.86 12.79 -6.41
C VAL A 153 -0.36 12.92 -7.85
N ILE A 154 0.94 13.02 -8.03
CA ILE A 154 1.54 13.25 -9.37
C ILE A 154 1.31 12.04 -10.29
N PRO A 155 1.63 10.79 -9.90
CA PRO A 155 1.37 9.63 -10.75
C PRO A 155 -0.11 9.41 -11.05
N LEU A 156 -1.00 9.63 -10.07
CA LEU A 156 -2.45 9.52 -10.26
C LEU A 156 -2.96 10.54 -11.27
N SER A 157 -2.59 11.82 -11.10
CA SER A 157 -2.96 12.89 -12.02
C SER A 157 -2.45 12.62 -13.44
N GLY A 158 -1.19 12.20 -13.57
CA GLY A 158 -0.60 11.82 -14.86
C GLY A 158 -1.31 10.62 -15.50
N GLY A 159 -1.61 9.59 -14.72
CA GLY A 159 -2.36 8.42 -15.17
C GLY A 159 -3.78 8.78 -15.67
N MET A 160 -4.50 9.62 -14.92
CA MET A 160 -5.82 10.11 -15.29
C MET A 160 -5.78 10.93 -16.59
N LEU A 161 -4.83 11.84 -16.72
CA LEU A 161 -4.66 12.63 -17.93
C LEU A 161 -4.36 11.74 -19.15
N THR A 162 -3.47 10.78 -19.01
CA THR A 162 -3.15 9.82 -20.06
C THR A 162 -4.38 8.99 -20.45
N ARG A 163 -5.12 8.46 -19.47
CA ARG A 163 -6.37 7.75 -19.72
C ARG A 163 -7.36 8.63 -20.48
N TYR A 164 -7.55 9.86 -20.05
CA TYR A 164 -8.45 10.81 -20.69
C TYR A 164 -8.09 11.07 -22.16
N PHE A 165 -6.82 11.44 -22.42
CA PHE A 165 -6.38 11.77 -23.78
C PHE A 165 -6.38 10.57 -24.72
N VAL A 166 -5.91 9.40 -24.26
CA VAL A 166 -5.87 8.20 -25.11
C VAL A 166 -7.27 7.69 -25.38
N THR A 167 -8.15 7.71 -24.37
CA THR A 167 -9.55 7.29 -24.55
C THR A 167 -10.31 8.24 -25.50
N GLN A 168 -10.05 9.53 -25.43
CA GLN A 168 -10.67 10.47 -26.38
C GLN A 168 -10.18 10.27 -27.83
N LYS A 169 -8.87 10.01 -28.01
CA LYS A 169 -8.30 9.89 -29.37
C LYS A 169 -8.51 8.52 -30.02
N LYS A 170 -8.47 7.43 -29.26
CA LYS A 170 -8.47 6.06 -29.78
C LYS A 170 -9.56 5.15 -29.24
N GLY A 171 -10.42 5.67 -28.37
CA GLY A 171 -11.49 4.92 -27.75
C GLY A 171 -11.09 4.14 -26.50
N LYS A 172 -12.11 3.78 -25.69
CA LYS A 172 -11.95 3.07 -24.42
C LYS A 172 -11.41 1.65 -24.62
N GLU A 173 -11.91 0.95 -25.63
CA GLU A 173 -11.53 -0.43 -25.94
C GLU A 173 -10.03 -0.54 -26.31
N TYR A 174 -9.52 0.36 -27.13
CA TYR A 174 -8.09 0.44 -27.45
C TYR A 174 -7.27 0.71 -26.20
N PHE A 175 -7.72 1.62 -25.33
CA PHE A 175 -7.01 1.94 -24.09
C PHE A 175 -6.88 0.71 -23.19
N GLU A 176 -7.98 0.02 -22.91
CA GLU A 176 -8.02 -1.10 -21.95
C GLU A 176 -7.37 -2.38 -22.52
N ASN A 177 -7.61 -2.69 -23.79
CA ASN A 177 -7.19 -3.95 -24.39
C ASN A 177 -5.81 -3.91 -25.05
N THR A 178 -5.33 -2.74 -25.45
CA THR A 178 -4.07 -2.62 -26.19
C THR A 178 -3.06 -1.73 -25.48
N PHE A 179 -3.45 -0.53 -25.09
CA PHE A 179 -2.52 0.46 -24.56
C PHE A 179 -2.03 0.06 -23.16
N VAL A 180 -2.93 -0.21 -22.21
CA VAL A 180 -2.58 -0.55 -20.83
C VAL A 180 -1.83 -1.88 -20.75
N LYS A 181 -2.20 -2.88 -21.55
CA LYS A 181 -1.54 -4.18 -21.55
C LYS A 181 -0.04 -4.12 -21.92
N LYS A 182 0.39 -3.12 -22.67
CA LYS A 182 1.82 -2.92 -22.99
C LYS A 182 2.66 -2.60 -21.75
N PHE A 183 2.04 -2.10 -20.70
CA PHE A 183 2.70 -1.70 -19.46
C PHE A 183 2.69 -2.77 -18.37
N ASP A 184 1.94 -3.87 -18.53
CA ASP A 184 1.83 -4.91 -17.49
C ASP A 184 3.21 -5.53 -17.16
N GLY A 185 4.01 -5.82 -18.18
CA GLY A 185 5.38 -6.30 -17.99
C GLY A 185 6.31 -5.26 -17.34
N ILE A 186 6.13 -3.99 -17.67
CA ILE A 186 6.94 -2.89 -17.11
C ILE A 186 6.70 -2.75 -15.60
N THR A 187 5.46 -2.85 -15.15
CA THR A 187 5.12 -2.82 -13.72
C THR A 187 5.81 -3.94 -12.96
N THR A 188 5.79 -5.16 -13.50
CA THR A 188 6.42 -6.32 -12.87
C THR A 188 7.95 -6.18 -12.84
N VAL A 189 8.57 -5.77 -13.94
CA VAL A 189 10.02 -5.52 -14.00
C VAL A 189 10.41 -4.39 -13.06
N GLY A 190 9.65 -3.29 -13.02
CA GLY A 190 9.87 -2.18 -12.10
C GLY A 190 9.80 -2.63 -10.63
N LEU A 191 8.83 -3.47 -10.27
CA LEU A 191 8.73 -4.06 -8.93
C LEU A 191 9.97 -4.89 -8.58
N LEU A 192 10.38 -5.79 -9.46
CA LEU A 192 11.55 -6.65 -9.22
C LEU A 192 12.84 -5.84 -9.10
N LEU A 193 13.05 -4.85 -9.97
CA LEU A 193 14.21 -3.96 -9.89
C LEU A 193 14.20 -3.12 -8.62
N THR A 194 13.04 -2.64 -8.18
CA THR A 194 12.90 -1.92 -6.91
C THR A 194 13.31 -2.81 -5.73
N LEU A 195 12.86 -4.07 -5.71
CA LEU A 195 13.27 -5.03 -4.68
C LEU A 195 14.78 -5.26 -4.70
N VAL A 196 15.36 -5.51 -5.88
CA VAL A 196 16.81 -5.70 -6.01
C VAL A 196 17.58 -4.48 -5.49
N LEU A 197 17.16 -3.26 -5.81
CA LEU A 197 17.81 -2.04 -5.31
C LEU A 197 17.65 -1.87 -3.80
N ILE A 198 16.47 -2.16 -3.23
CA ILE A 198 16.26 -2.10 -1.78
C ILE A 198 17.25 -3.05 -1.08
N PHE A 199 17.33 -4.30 -1.53
CA PHE A 199 18.27 -5.26 -0.96
C PHE A 199 19.74 -4.89 -1.22
N ALA A 200 20.06 -4.31 -2.37
CA ALA A 200 21.42 -3.85 -2.66
C ALA A 200 21.86 -2.70 -1.75
N PHE A 201 20.97 -1.72 -1.48
CA PHE A 201 21.30 -0.60 -0.59
C PHE A 201 21.27 -0.98 0.89
N GLN A 202 20.47 -1.94 1.29
CA GLN A 202 20.33 -2.35 2.69
C GLN A 202 21.00 -3.68 3.00
N GLY A 203 21.62 -4.32 2.01
CA GLY A 203 22.21 -5.65 2.16
C GLY A 203 23.24 -5.72 3.28
N GLN A 204 24.08 -4.70 3.43
CA GLN A 204 25.06 -4.66 4.51
C GLN A 204 24.40 -4.61 5.89
N VAL A 205 23.41 -3.74 6.07
CA VAL A 205 22.64 -3.62 7.33
C VAL A 205 21.92 -4.91 7.67
N ILE A 206 21.35 -5.58 6.65
CA ILE A 206 20.67 -6.87 6.81
C ILE A 206 21.64 -7.97 7.26
N LEU A 207 22.83 -8.02 6.65
CA LEU A 207 23.85 -9.03 6.97
C LEU A 207 24.49 -8.79 8.34
N GLU A 208 24.68 -7.54 8.74
CA GLU A 208 25.23 -7.17 10.04
C GLU A 208 24.24 -7.38 11.20
N ASN A 209 22.93 -7.28 10.91
CA ASN A 209 21.89 -7.32 11.94
C ASN A 209 20.76 -8.34 11.63
N PRO A 210 21.05 -9.62 11.38
CA PRO A 210 20.03 -10.61 10.99
C PRO A 210 18.98 -10.82 12.09
N LEU A 211 19.35 -10.70 13.36
CA LEU A 211 18.42 -10.83 14.47
C LEU A 211 17.34 -9.74 14.42
N HIS A 212 17.73 -8.50 14.12
CA HIS A 212 16.78 -7.39 14.05
C HIS A 212 15.75 -7.57 12.93
N ILE A 213 16.17 -8.15 11.80
CA ILE A 213 15.26 -8.48 10.70
C ILE A 213 14.21 -9.49 11.15
N VAL A 214 14.61 -10.54 11.85
CA VAL A 214 13.68 -11.55 12.39
C VAL A 214 12.72 -10.91 13.41
N LEU A 215 13.23 -10.08 14.31
CA LEU A 215 12.40 -9.40 15.31
C LEU A 215 11.35 -8.48 14.67
N ILE A 216 11.69 -7.77 13.59
CA ILE A 216 10.73 -6.94 12.83
C ILE A 216 9.75 -7.81 12.05
N ALA A 217 10.18 -8.92 11.48
CA ALA A 217 9.34 -9.79 10.68
C ALA A 217 8.20 -10.45 11.49
N ILE A 218 8.45 -10.80 12.75
CA ILE A 218 7.45 -11.49 13.60
C ILE A 218 6.13 -10.69 13.72
N PRO A 219 6.12 -9.45 14.20
CA PRO A 219 4.87 -8.69 14.31
C PRO A 219 4.22 -8.42 12.95
N LEU A 220 4.99 -8.26 11.87
CA LEU A 220 4.45 -8.07 10.51
C LEU A 220 3.73 -9.32 9.99
N VAL A 221 4.30 -10.50 10.20
CA VAL A 221 3.68 -11.78 9.82
C VAL A 221 2.40 -11.99 10.62
N LEU A 222 2.43 -11.82 11.93
CA LEU A 222 1.27 -11.96 12.79
C LEU A 222 0.17 -10.97 12.42
N GLN A 223 0.53 -9.71 12.12
CA GLN A 223 -0.41 -8.70 11.64
C GLN A 223 -1.07 -9.12 10.32
N THR A 224 -0.33 -9.71 9.41
CA THR A 224 -0.89 -10.18 8.12
C THR A 224 -1.96 -11.25 8.35
N PHE A 225 -1.69 -12.24 9.20
CA PHE A 225 -2.68 -13.26 9.55
C PHE A 225 -3.88 -12.69 10.31
N LEU A 226 -3.64 -11.76 11.23
CA LEU A 226 -4.72 -11.11 11.99
C LEU A 226 -5.68 -10.36 11.06
N ILE A 227 -5.14 -9.50 10.19
CA ILE A 227 -5.95 -8.70 9.27
C ILE A 227 -6.67 -9.57 8.24
N PHE A 228 -5.98 -10.61 7.73
CA PHE A 228 -6.61 -11.58 6.83
C PHE A 228 -7.80 -12.26 7.52
N SER A 229 -7.62 -12.73 8.76
CA SER A 229 -8.67 -13.43 9.51
C SER A 229 -9.87 -12.51 9.81
N ILE A 230 -9.61 -11.26 10.19
CA ILE A 230 -10.66 -10.27 10.44
C ILE A 230 -11.43 -9.98 9.14
N ALA A 231 -10.70 -9.65 8.07
CA ALA A 231 -11.32 -9.30 6.78
C ALA A 231 -12.13 -10.47 6.23
N TYR A 232 -11.55 -11.68 6.22
CA TYR A 232 -12.22 -12.88 5.74
C TYR A 232 -13.44 -13.22 6.60
N GLY A 233 -13.32 -13.16 7.93
CA GLY A 233 -14.42 -13.43 8.84
C GLY A 233 -15.58 -12.45 8.67
N VAL A 234 -15.30 -11.15 8.59
CA VAL A 234 -16.33 -10.12 8.36
C VAL A 234 -17.00 -10.31 6.99
N CYS A 235 -16.24 -10.61 5.95
CA CYS A 235 -16.78 -10.84 4.62
C CYS A 235 -17.64 -12.11 4.56
N SER A 236 -17.21 -13.18 5.19
CA SER A 236 -17.95 -14.45 5.28
C SER A 236 -19.29 -14.25 5.99
N VAL A 237 -19.30 -13.57 7.12
CA VAL A 237 -20.54 -13.29 7.88
C VAL A 237 -21.47 -12.32 7.12
N SER A 238 -20.90 -11.35 6.40
CA SER A 238 -21.68 -10.36 5.65
C SER A 238 -22.16 -10.85 4.28
N TYR A 239 -21.91 -12.10 3.91
CA TYR A 239 -22.15 -12.65 2.57
C TYR A 239 -21.56 -11.79 1.44
N THR A 240 -20.51 -11.05 1.74
CA THR A 240 -19.74 -10.31 0.75
C THR A 240 -18.57 -11.18 0.34
N HIS A 241 -18.76 -12.00 -0.69
CA HIS A 241 -17.68 -12.84 -1.23
C HIS A 241 -16.64 -11.93 -1.89
N LEU A 242 -15.50 -11.76 -1.22
CA LEU A 242 -14.36 -11.03 -1.79
C LEU A 242 -13.61 -11.86 -2.83
N THR A 243 -13.81 -13.18 -2.90
CA THR A 243 -12.88 -14.06 -3.60
C THR A 243 -13.44 -15.27 -4.31
N LEU A 244 -14.71 -15.62 -4.22
CA LEU A 244 -15.20 -16.81 -4.94
C LEU A 244 -16.54 -16.53 -5.60
N PRO A 245 -16.64 -16.68 -6.93
CA PRO A 245 -17.92 -16.95 -7.58
C PRO A 245 -18.35 -18.36 -7.19
N THR A 246 -19.52 -18.51 -6.60
CA THR A 246 -20.22 -19.79 -6.59
C THR A 246 -20.70 -20.11 -7.99
#